data_1b32ec09c647433a9d3f1a4e542ef396
#
_entry.id   1b32ec09c647433a9d3f1a4e542ef396
#
_cell.length_a   1.000
_cell.length_b   1.000
_cell.length_c   1.000
_cell.angle_alpha   90.00
_cell.angle_beta   90.00
_cell.angle_gamma   90.00
#
_symmetry.space_group_name_H-M   'P 1'
#
loop_
_entity.id
_entity.type
_entity.pdbx_description
1 polymer ?
#
loop_
_entity_poly.entity_id
_entity_poly.type
_entity_poly.pdbx_seq_one_letter_code
_entity_poly.pdbx_strand_id
1 'polypeptide(L)'
;LSRAKFDELTARLVERCTTPVRRALSDAKMTPRDIDQVLLVGGSTRIPAVQELVKRELGKEPSKEVNPDEVVAMGAAIQGGVLTGDVKDLVLLDVTPLSLGIETLGGVFTKLIERNTTIPTSKSQIFSTAADNQPAVDIHVLQGERPMAADNKTLGRFQLGDIPLA
;
A
#
# COMPACT_ATOMS: atom_id res chain seq x y z
N LEU A 1 23.81 3.18 26.64
CA LEU A 1 23.92 3.28 25.19
C LEU A 1 24.02 4.77 24.83
N SER A 2 25.10 5.19 24.15
CA SER A 2 25.22 6.56 23.65
C SER A 2 24.41 6.74 22.36
N ARG A 3 24.03 8.00 22.03
CA ARG A 3 23.36 8.34 20.77
C ARG A 3 24.18 7.85 19.56
N ALA A 4 25.47 8.13 19.53
CA ALA A 4 26.36 7.72 18.45
C ALA A 4 26.33 6.20 18.22
N LYS A 5 26.33 5.41 19.30
CA LYS A 5 26.25 3.94 19.18
C LYS A 5 24.87 3.47 18.71
N PHE A 6 23.81 4.13 19.15
CA PHE A 6 22.46 3.85 18.63
C PHE A 6 22.35 4.15 17.13
N ASP A 7 22.83 5.32 16.71
CA ASP A 7 22.83 5.74 15.30
C ASP A 7 23.64 4.77 14.44
N GLU A 8 24.81 4.33 14.89
CA GLU A 8 25.63 3.30 14.22
C GLU A 8 24.85 1.99 14.03
N LEU A 9 24.25 1.48 15.11
CA LEU A 9 23.52 0.20 15.07
C LEU A 9 22.26 0.24 14.20
N THR A 10 21.62 1.40 14.10
CA THR A 10 20.36 1.59 13.36
C THR A 10 20.54 2.15 11.96
N ALA A 11 21.75 2.58 11.59
CA ALA A 11 22.02 3.24 10.30
C ALA A 11 21.44 2.51 9.08
N ARG A 12 21.61 1.20 9.01
CA ARG A 12 21.06 0.37 7.91
C ARG A 12 19.53 0.36 7.87
N LEU A 13 18.87 0.42 9.03
CA LEU A 13 17.42 0.45 9.12
C LEU A 13 16.89 1.81 8.65
N VAL A 14 17.53 2.88 9.10
CA VAL A 14 17.21 4.26 8.71
C VAL A 14 17.39 4.41 7.19
N GLU A 15 18.51 3.98 6.62
CA GLU A 15 18.78 4.12 5.18
C GLU A 15 17.78 3.34 4.31
N ARG A 16 17.25 2.22 4.79
CA ARG A 16 16.19 1.48 4.09
C ARG A 16 14.89 2.28 3.89
N CYS A 17 14.67 3.33 4.68
CA CYS A 17 13.51 4.22 4.50
C CYS A 17 13.58 5.06 3.22
N THR A 18 14.77 5.23 2.63
CA THR A 18 14.96 5.98 1.38
C THR A 18 14.18 5.35 0.21
N THR A 19 14.23 4.03 0.08
CA THR A 19 13.60 3.31 -1.04
C THR A 19 12.08 3.55 -1.11
N PRO A 20 11.28 3.35 -0.05
CA PRO A 20 9.84 3.61 -0.10
C PRO A 20 9.51 5.09 -0.35
N VAL A 21 10.30 6.04 0.17
CA VAL A 21 10.10 7.47 -0.09
C VAL A 21 10.26 7.78 -1.59
N ARG A 22 11.38 7.34 -2.17
CA ARG A 22 11.64 7.56 -3.60
C ARG A 22 10.62 6.86 -4.49
N ARG A 23 10.19 5.65 -4.10
CA ARG A 23 9.16 4.90 -4.82
C ARG A 23 7.82 5.62 -4.78
N ALA A 24 7.41 6.17 -3.64
CA ALA A 24 6.17 6.93 -3.53
C ALA A 24 6.17 8.17 -4.43
N LEU A 25 7.27 8.92 -4.47
CA LEU A 25 7.44 10.04 -5.39
C LEU A 25 7.34 9.59 -6.85
N SER A 26 8.04 8.53 -7.21
CA SER A 26 8.02 7.97 -8.57
C SER A 26 6.63 7.50 -8.99
N ASP A 27 5.92 6.81 -8.12
CA ASP A 27 4.54 6.33 -8.38
C ASP A 27 3.57 7.49 -8.56
N ALA A 28 3.75 8.56 -7.78
CA ALA A 28 2.97 9.81 -7.92
C ALA A 28 3.42 10.67 -9.11
N LYS A 29 4.50 10.31 -9.81
CA LYS A 29 5.15 11.13 -10.85
C LYS A 29 5.55 12.52 -10.36
N MET A 30 5.95 12.60 -9.10
CA MET A 30 6.34 13.83 -8.41
C MET A 30 7.83 13.83 -8.10
N THR A 31 8.37 15.04 -7.95
CA THR A 31 9.72 15.29 -7.46
C THR A 31 9.67 15.90 -6.04
N PRO A 32 10.77 15.93 -5.29
CA PRO A 32 10.82 16.60 -3.99
C PRO A 32 10.36 18.07 -4.03
N ARG A 33 10.47 18.74 -5.19
CA ARG A 33 10.05 20.16 -5.35
C ARG A 33 8.55 20.33 -5.37
N ASP A 34 7.82 19.28 -5.80
CA ASP A 34 6.36 19.27 -5.92
C ASP A 34 5.67 18.98 -4.59
N ILE A 35 6.44 18.69 -3.53
CA ILE A 35 5.90 18.43 -2.19
C ILE A 35 5.75 19.78 -1.46
N ASP A 36 4.55 20.11 -1.03
CA ASP A 36 4.30 21.35 -0.27
C ASP A 36 4.73 21.21 1.19
N GLN A 37 4.37 20.12 1.84
CA GLN A 37 4.61 19.90 3.26
C GLN A 37 5.02 18.44 3.55
N VAL A 38 5.88 18.26 4.54
CA VAL A 38 6.31 16.95 5.03
C VAL A 38 5.79 16.76 6.44
N LEU A 39 4.96 15.74 6.65
CA LEU A 39 4.45 15.35 7.95
C LEU A 39 5.11 14.05 8.40
N LEU A 40 5.53 14.01 9.67
CA LEU A 40 6.09 12.82 10.29
C LEU A 40 5.04 12.18 11.19
N VAL A 41 4.80 10.89 10.97
CA VAL A 41 3.76 10.11 11.67
C VAL A 41 4.37 8.85 12.27
N GLY A 42 3.98 8.55 13.51
CA GLY A 42 4.46 7.41 14.28
C GLY A 42 5.69 7.72 15.13
N GLY A 43 5.79 7.09 16.30
CA GLY A 43 6.81 7.37 17.32
C GLY A 43 8.26 7.23 16.80
N SER A 44 8.52 6.30 15.88
CA SER A 44 9.87 6.11 15.30
C SER A 44 10.36 7.33 14.50
N THR A 45 9.48 8.22 14.05
CA THR A 45 9.87 9.47 13.37
C THR A 45 10.45 10.52 14.30
N ARG A 46 10.39 10.28 15.61
CA ARG A 46 11.09 11.11 16.62
C ARG A 46 12.60 10.89 16.64
N ILE A 47 13.09 9.80 16.03
CA ILE A 47 14.52 9.50 15.91
C ILE A 47 15.17 10.56 15.03
N PRO A 48 16.17 11.33 15.53
CA PRO A 48 16.78 12.42 14.77
C PRO A 48 17.33 11.98 13.40
N ALA A 49 17.96 10.80 13.34
CA ALA A 49 18.51 10.26 12.09
C ALA A 49 17.40 10.02 11.02
N VAL A 50 16.18 9.67 11.42
CA VAL A 50 15.03 9.56 10.52
C VAL A 50 14.61 10.93 9.99
N GLN A 51 14.56 11.94 10.86
CA GLN A 51 14.21 13.30 10.47
C GLN A 51 15.23 13.89 9.50
N GLU A 52 16.52 13.68 9.78
CA GLU A 52 17.64 14.12 8.91
C GLU A 52 17.59 13.42 7.55
N LEU A 53 17.28 12.11 7.52
CA LEU A 53 17.12 11.38 6.26
C LEU A 53 15.96 11.97 5.43
N VAL A 54 14.79 12.17 6.03
CA VAL A 54 13.63 12.71 5.33
C VAL A 54 13.92 14.12 4.79
N LYS A 55 14.56 14.97 5.59
CA LYS A 55 14.99 16.30 5.16
C LYS A 55 15.98 16.23 3.98
N ARG A 56 16.93 15.31 4.01
CA ARG A 56 17.89 15.08 2.93
C ARG A 56 17.21 14.61 1.64
N GLU A 57 16.28 13.66 1.74
CA GLU A 57 15.58 13.09 0.57
C GLU A 57 14.59 14.07 -0.07
N LEU A 58 13.90 14.89 0.74
CA LEU A 58 12.84 15.78 0.26
C LEU A 58 13.27 17.26 0.17
N GLY A 59 14.44 17.61 0.70
CA GLY A 59 14.94 18.99 0.69
C GLY A 59 14.11 19.97 1.52
N LYS A 60 13.21 19.46 2.39
CA LYS A 60 12.30 20.26 3.20
C LYS A 60 12.35 19.86 4.66
N GLU A 61 12.18 20.84 5.54
CA GLU A 61 12.07 20.60 6.97
C GLU A 61 10.70 19.97 7.28
N PRO A 62 10.66 18.86 8.00
CA PRO A 62 9.38 18.28 8.43
C PRO A 62 8.60 19.25 9.33
N SER A 63 7.29 19.32 9.11
CA SER A 63 6.39 20.11 9.95
C SER A 63 6.33 19.55 11.37
N LYS A 64 6.27 20.46 12.34
CA LYS A 64 6.11 20.17 13.78
C LYS A 64 4.69 20.44 14.29
N GLU A 65 3.75 20.74 13.39
CA GLU A 65 2.39 21.15 13.74
C GLU A 65 1.53 20.00 14.26
N VAL A 66 1.88 18.76 13.90
CA VAL A 66 1.14 17.56 14.34
C VAL A 66 1.96 16.72 15.30
N ASN A 67 1.30 16.17 16.32
CA ASN A 67 1.91 15.20 17.20
C ASN A 67 1.98 13.84 16.47
N PRO A 68 3.18 13.29 16.21
CA PRO A 68 3.33 12.05 15.45
C PRO A 68 2.73 10.82 16.14
N ASP A 69 2.48 10.87 17.44
CA ASP A 69 1.90 9.75 18.20
C ASP A 69 0.36 9.76 18.17
N GLU A 70 -0.25 10.93 18.00
CA GLU A 70 -1.70 11.14 18.10
C GLU A 70 -2.40 11.38 16.76
N VAL A 71 -1.66 11.81 15.74
CA VAL A 71 -2.24 12.26 14.46
C VAL A 71 -3.06 11.18 13.75
N VAL A 72 -2.71 9.89 13.92
CA VAL A 72 -3.49 8.78 13.34
C VAL A 72 -4.86 8.66 14.02
N ALA A 73 -4.91 8.78 15.34
CA ALA A 73 -6.17 8.75 16.08
C ALA A 73 -7.05 9.97 15.74
N MET A 74 -6.44 11.14 15.60
CA MET A 74 -7.14 12.35 15.13
C MET A 74 -7.72 12.16 13.73
N GLY A 75 -6.93 11.62 12.80
CA GLY A 75 -7.38 11.32 11.44
C GLY A 75 -8.53 10.30 11.40
N ALA A 76 -8.46 9.28 12.24
CA ALA A 76 -9.52 8.29 12.37
C ALA A 76 -10.82 8.90 12.91
N ALA A 77 -10.73 9.78 13.90
CA ALA A 77 -11.90 10.51 14.43
C ALA A 77 -12.54 11.43 13.36
N ILE A 78 -11.73 12.16 12.60
CA ILE A 78 -12.20 13.00 11.50
C ILE A 78 -12.90 12.16 10.44
N GLN A 79 -12.30 11.02 10.04
CA GLN A 79 -12.89 10.10 9.08
C GLN A 79 -14.21 9.50 9.60
N GLY A 80 -14.30 9.21 10.90
CA GLY A 80 -15.55 8.85 11.56
C GLY A 80 -16.64 9.92 11.36
N GLY A 81 -16.29 11.18 11.59
CA GLY A 81 -17.20 12.31 11.35
C GLY A 81 -17.62 12.48 9.88
N VAL A 82 -16.73 12.17 8.93
CA VAL A 82 -17.08 12.15 7.50
C VAL A 82 -18.11 11.04 7.21
N LEU A 83 -17.91 9.84 7.76
CA LEU A 83 -18.81 8.70 7.55
C LEU A 83 -20.18 8.89 8.18
N THR A 84 -20.26 9.60 9.33
CA THR A 84 -21.54 9.95 9.98
C THR A 84 -22.23 11.16 9.36
N GLY A 85 -21.54 11.90 8.50
CA GLY A 85 -22.06 13.10 7.86
C GLY A 85 -21.92 14.39 8.70
N ASP A 86 -21.19 14.33 9.82
CA ASP A 86 -20.92 15.49 10.66
C ASP A 86 -19.85 16.40 10.04
N VAL A 87 -18.91 15.83 9.29
CA VAL A 87 -17.87 16.54 8.52
C VAL A 87 -18.18 16.39 7.03
N LYS A 88 -18.45 17.51 6.35
CA LYS A 88 -18.88 17.51 4.94
C LYS A 88 -17.87 18.09 3.96
N ASP A 89 -16.85 18.76 4.47
CA ASP A 89 -15.90 19.53 3.66
C ASP A 89 -14.62 18.73 3.32
N LEU A 90 -14.57 17.46 3.72
CA LEU A 90 -13.43 16.59 3.49
C LEU A 90 -13.83 15.35 2.70
N VAL A 91 -13.02 15.01 1.71
CA VAL A 91 -13.11 13.77 0.94
C VAL A 91 -11.79 13.04 1.04
N LEU A 92 -11.82 11.83 1.58
CA LEU A 92 -10.68 10.91 1.54
C LEU A 92 -10.88 9.92 0.39
N LEU A 93 -9.94 9.90 -0.55
CA LEU A 93 -9.84 8.87 -1.57
C LEU A 93 -8.63 8.00 -1.24
N ASP A 94 -8.89 6.74 -0.98
CA ASP A 94 -7.83 5.77 -0.70
C ASP A 94 -7.52 4.94 -1.94
N VAL A 95 -6.41 4.20 -1.92
CA VAL A 95 -5.95 3.38 -3.05
C VAL A 95 -5.53 2.00 -2.57
N THR A 96 -5.55 1.03 -3.49
CA THR A 96 -4.95 -0.28 -3.24
C THR A 96 -3.43 -0.15 -3.18
N PRO A 97 -2.75 -0.56 -2.09
CA PRO A 97 -1.28 -0.43 -1.99
C PRO A 97 -0.53 -1.42 -2.87
N LEU A 98 -1.16 -2.56 -3.17
CA LEU A 98 -0.64 -3.63 -4.00
C LEU A 98 -1.72 -4.12 -4.96
N SER A 99 -1.31 -4.67 -6.10
CA SER A 99 -2.22 -5.27 -7.07
C SER A 99 -2.96 -6.47 -6.47
N LEU A 100 -4.22 -6.62 -6.87
CA LEU A 100 -5.07 -7.75 -6.53
C LEU A 100 -5.34 -8.56 -7.79
N GLY A 101 -5.34 -9.88 -7.67
CA GLY A 101 -5.56 -10.75 -8.80
C GLY A 101 -5.79 -12.20 -8.36
N ILE A 102 -5.73 -13.08 -9.34
CA ILE A 102 -5.94 -14.51 -9.14
C ILE A 102 -4.79 -15.32 -9.76
N GLU A 103 -4.62 -16.53 -9.25
CA GLU A 103 -3.78 -17.54 -9.89
C GLU A 103 -4.46 -18.06 -11.15
N THR A 104 -3.71 -18.13 -12.24
CA THR A 104 -4.16 -18.69 -13.51
C THR A 104 -3.26 -19.88 -13.91
N LEU A 105 -3.58 -20.52 -15.02
CA LEU A 105 -2.86 -21.71 -15.51
C LEU A 105 -1.34 -21.50 -15.51
N GLY A 106 -0.61 -22.49 -14.98
CA GLY A 106 0.85 -22.42 -14.85
C GLY A 106 1.34 -21.69 -13.59
N GLY A 107 0.46 -21.41 -12.62
CA GLY A 107 0.83 -20.73 -11.37
C GLY A 107 1.15 -19.25 -11.55
N VAL A 108 0.64 -18.63 -12.62
CA VAL A 108 0.85 -17.22 -12.94
C VAL A 108 -0.09 -16.33 -12.14
N PHE A 109 0.43 -15.23 -11.62
CA PHE A 109 -0.39 -14.20 -10.99
C PHE A 109 -0.96 -13.26 -12.04
N THR A 110 -2.27 -13.35 -12.29
CA THR A 110 -2.99 -12.46 -13.22
C THR A 110 -3.65 -11.34 -12.43
N LYS A 111 -3.17 -10.13 -12.64
CA LYS A 111 -3.69 -8.92 -11.98
C LYS A 111 -5.04 -8.54 -12.56
N LEU A 112 -6.01 -8.26 -11.70
CA LEU A 112 -7.33 -7.72 -12.03
C LEU A 112 -7.44 -6.25 -11.66
N ILE A 113 -6.94 -5.89 -10.49
CA ILE A 113 -6.90 -4.53 -9.98
C ILE A 113 -5.44 -4.16 -9.77
N GLU A 114 -4.97 -3.18 -10.51
CA GLU A 114 -3.59 -2.69 -10.39
C GLU A 114 -3.40 -1.91 -9.09
N ARG A 115 -2.18 -1.94 -8.55
CA ARG A 115 -1.81 -1.09 -7.41
C ARG A 115 -2.09 0.38 -7.69
N ASN A 116 -2.31 1.16 -6.65
CA ASN A 116 -2.66 2.58 -6.73
C ASN A 116 -4.00 2.86 -7.42
N THR A 117 -4.86 1.85 -7.58
CA THR A 117 -6.24 2.06 -8.03
C THR A 117 -7.07 2.63 -6.88
N THR A 118 -7.78 3.73 -7.14
CA THR A 118 -8.69 4.35 -6.16
C THR A 118 -9.79 3.37 -5.75
N ILE A 119 -10.09 3.32 -4.46
CA ILE A 119 -11.15 2.49 -3.89
C ILE A 119 -12.31 3.35 -3.36
N PRO A 120 -13.57 2.86 -3.41
CA PRO A 120 -14.00 1.51 -3.84
C PRO A 120 -13.87 1.30 -5.36
N THR A 121 -13.54 0.09 -5.76
CA THR A 121 -13.42 -0.30 -7.17
C THR A 121 -13.93 -1.73 -7.40
N SER A 122 -14.34 -2.03 -8.62
CA SER A 122 -14.73 -3.37 -9.06
C SER A 122 -14.16 -3.65 -10.44
N LYS A 123 -13.69 -4.87 -10.67
CA LYS A 123 -13.19 -5.34 -11.95
C LYS A 123 -13.73 -6.73 -12.24
N SER A 124 -14.09 -6.96 -13.49
CA SER A 124 -14.50 -8.26 -14.00
C SER A 124 -13.66 -8.63 -15.20
N GLN A 125 -13.34 -9.90 -15.32
CA GLN A 125 -12.61 -10.46 -16.47
C GLN A 125 -13.17 -11.84 -16.79
N ILE A 126 -13.24 -12.16 -18.07
CA ILE A 126 -13.69 -13.46 -18.54
C ILE A 126 -12.47 -14.38 -18.61
N PHE A 127 -12.63 -15.58 -18.08
CA PHE A 127 -11.64 -16.67 -18.13
C PHE A 127 -12.30 -17.91 -18.74
N SER A 128 -11.49 -18.75 -19.36
CA SER A 128 -11.90 -20.08 -19.80
C SER A 128 -11.47 -21.13 -18.78
N THR A 129 -12.16 -22.26 -18.76
CA THR A 129 -11.71 -23.45 -18.05
C THR A 129 -10.43 -24.00 -18.66
N ALA A 130 -9.59 -24.67 -17.86
CA ALA A 130 -8.33 -25.26 -18.32
C ALA A 130 -8.53 -26.56 -19.12
N ALA A 131 -9.66 -27.23 -18.98
CA ALA A 131 -10.01 -28.47 -19.66
C ALA A 131 -11.49 -28.45 -20.06
N ASP A 132 -11.83 -29.26 -21.11
CA ASP A 132 -13.20 -29.49 -21.53
C ASP A 132 -14.01 -30.18 -20.43
N ASN A 133 -15.30 -29.86 -20.35
CA ASN A 133 -16.21 -30.43 -19.35
C ASN A 133 -15.80 -30.22 -17.88
N GLN A 134 -15.05 -29.16 -17.57
CA GLN A 134 -14.64 -28.84 -16.22
C GLN A 134 -15.82 -28.17 -15.45
N PRO A 135 -16.38 -28.84 -14.42
CA PRO A 135 -17.61 -28.36 -13.76
C PRO A 135 -17.34 -27.30 -12.69
N ALA A 136 -16.08 -27.13 -12.30
CA ALA A 136 -15.69 -26.19 -11.25
C ALA A 136 -14.26 -25.67 -11.46
N VAL A 137 -13.99 -24.51 -10.92
CA VAL A 137 -12.63 -23.92 -10.87
C VAL A 137 -12.31 -23.46 -9.44
N ASP A 138 -11.08 -23.68 -9.03
CA ASP A 138 -10.57 -23.11 -7.78
C ASP A 138 -10.05 -21.70 -8.03
N ILE A 139 -10.62 -20.75 -7.33
CA ILE A 139 -10.21 -19.35 -7.39
C ILE A 139 -9.26 -19.06 -6.23
N HIS A 140 -8.01 -18.79 -6.55
CA HIS A 140 -6.99 -18.40 -5.58
C HIS A 140 -6.74 -16.90 -5.68
N VAL A 141 -7.20 -16.15 -4.69
CA VAL A 141 -7.10 -14.69 -4.65
C VAL A 141 -5.80 -14.28 -3.99
N LEU A 142 -5.07 -13.40 -4.65
CA LEU A 142 -3.71 -13.00 -4.31
C LEU A 142 -3.56 -11.48 -4.28
N GLN A 143 -2.61 -11.03 -3.47
CA GLN A 143 -2.15 -9.65 -3.40
C GLN A 143 -0.63 -9.59 -3.55
N GLY A 144 -0.15 -8.73 -4.45
CA GLY A 144 1.28 -8.51 -4.64
C GLY A 144 1.66 -8.01 -6.01
N GLU A 145 2.96 -8.05 -6.29
CA GLU A 145 3.55 -7.56 -7.55
C GLU A 145 4.43 -8.59 -8.24
N ARG A 146 4.53 -9.80 -7.70
CA ARG A 146 5.37 -10.85 -8.27
C ARG A 146 4.65 -11.57 -9.41
N PRO A 147 5.37 -12.03 -10.46
CA PRO A 147 4.76 -12.72 -11.59
C PRO A 147 4.12 -14.07 -11.23
N MET A 148 4.71 -14.78 -10.25
CA MET A 148 4.22 -16.10 -9.86
C MET A 148 3.30 -16.03 -8.65
N ALA A 149 2.23 -16.82 -8.65
CA ALA A 149 1.24 -16.87 -7.59
C ALA A 149 1.87 -17.22 -6.22
N ALA A 150 2.79 -18.16 -6.20
CA ALA A 150 3.46 -18.62 -4.97
C ALA A 150 4.26 -17.53 -4.25
N ASP A 151 4.69 -16.50 -4.97
CA ASP A 151 5.51 -15.40 -4.44
C ASP A 151 4.67 -14.23 -3.92
N ASN A 152 3.34 -14.32 -4.02
CA ASN A 152 2.40 -13.30 -3.60
C ASN A 152 1.63 -13.74 -2.35
N LYS A 153 1.00 -12.76 -1.68
CA LYS A 153 0.23 -13.03 -0.48
C LYS A 153 -1.14 -13.61 -0.83
N THR A 154 -1.44 -14.81 -0.34
CA THR A 154 -2.78 -15.39 -0.41
C THR A 154 -3.74 -14.58 0.46
N LEU A 155 -4.85 -14.13 -0.11
CA LEU A 155 -5.96 -13.51 0.59
C LEU A 155 -7.06 -14.54 0.88
N GLY A 156 -7.30 -15.48 -0.03
CA GLY A 156 -8.29 -16.52 0.14
C GLY A 156 -8.32 -17.49 -1.03
N ARG A 157 -9.03 -18.59 -0.81
CA ARG A 157 -9.34 -19.60 -1.84
C ARG A 157 -10.82 -19.98 -1.73
N PHE A 158 -11.47 -20.13 -2.86
CA PHE A 158 -12.82 -20.66 -2.93
C PHE A 158 -13.03 -21.36 -4.26
N GLN A 159 -14.04 -22.21 -4.31
CA GLN A 159 -14.41 -22.93 -5.52
C GLN A 159 -15.64 -22.30 -6.16
N LEU A 160 -15.57 -22.06 -7.44
CA LEU A 160 -16.71 -21.70 -8.28
C LEU A 160 -17.18 -22.99 -8.97
N GLY A 161 -18.35 -23.48 -8.57
CA GLY A 161 -18.99 -24.66 -9.14
C GLY A 161 -20.10 -24.32 -10.12
N ASP A 162 -20.80 -25.37 -10.57
CA ASP A 162 -21.95 -25.28 -11.49
C ASP A 162 -21.63 -24.53 -12.79
N ILE A 163 -20.40 -24.66 -13.28
CA ILE A 163 -19.99 -24.09 -14.56
C ILE A 163 -20.64 -24.93 -15.67
N PRO A 164 -21.39 -24.32 -16.61
CA PRO A 164 -21.93 -25.04 -17.74
C PRO A 164 -20.81 -25.75 -18.52
N LEU A 165 -21.05 -27.01 -18.84
CA LEU A 165 -20.13 -27.79 -19.65
C LEU A 165 -20.10 -27.22 -21.07
N ALA A 166 -18.90 -27.00 -21.59
CA ALA A 166 -18.69 -26.50 -22.97
C ALA A 166 -18.40 -27.68 -23.91
#